data_fb75ac1471eb3800c10233376724744c
#
_entry.id   fb75ac1471eb3800c10233376724744c
#
_cell.length_a   1.000
_cell.length_b   1.000
_cell.length_c   1.000
_cell.angle_alpha   90.00
_cell.angle_beta   90.00
_cell.angle_gamma   90.00
#
_symmetry.space_group_name_H-M   'P 1'
#
loop_
_entity.id
_entity.type
_entity.pdbx_description
1 polymer ?
#
loop_
_entity_poly.entity_id
_entity_poly.type
_entity_poly.pdbx_seq_one_letter_code
_entity_poly.pdbx_strand_id
1 'polypeptide(L)'
;MYEGRLIRLRAFERRDVDANHAFINDYATVRGMLSGIPFPASMEDEYRWLEQQTSYSRGEYQFAVEDFEGDLVGRCGVTRLDWKNRVAELGIMIGTPYRGRGYGSEAMELLCAFCFREMNLHKLKVSVFAFNEAAIRCYEKNGFVREGVCRQEIFRDGQYQDVVLLARFAENNVKT
;
A
#
# COMPACT_ATOMS: atom_id res chain seq x y z
N MET A 1 6.72 -14.97 -8.35
CA MET A 1 6.38 -13.64 -8.82
C MET A 1 7.41 -12.66 -8.27
N TYR A 2 7.13 -11.69 -7.42
CA TYR A 2 8.18 -10.82 -6.86
C TYR A 2 8.51 -11.30 -5.45
N GLU A 3 9.71 -11.83 -5.24
CA GLU A 3 10.13 -12.43 -3.97
C GLU A 3 11.21 -11.59 -3.30
N GLY A 4 11.03 -11.34 -2.01
CA GLY A 4 11.99 -10.74 -1.09
C GLY A 4 12.63 -11.79 -0.19
N ARG A 5 13.13 -11.36 0.95
CA ARG A 5 13.73 -12.24 1.97
C ARG A 5 12.70 -12.74 3.00
N LEU A 6 11.65 -11.97 3.23
CA LEU A 6 10.64 -12.20 4.26
C LEU A 6 9.26 -12.50 3.65
N ILE A 7 8.98 -11.96 2.46
CA ILE A 7 7.66 -12.02 1.82
C ILE A 7 7.79 -12.16 0.30
N ARG A 8 6.67 -12.49 -0.30
CA ARG A 8 6.47 -12.38 -1.75
C ARG A 8 5.22 -11.57 -2.08
N LEU A 9 5.25 -10.90 -3.22
CA LEU A 9 4.09 -10.24 -3.80
C LEU A 9 3.51 -11.15 -4.90
N ARG A 10 2.24 -11.46 -4.77
CA ARG A 10 1.50 -12.30 -5.73
C ARG A 10 0.12 -11.74 -6.03
N ALA A 11 -0.57 -12.32 -6.98
CA ALA A 11 -1.98 -12.02 -7.20
C ALA A 11 -2.81 -12.47 -5.99
N PHE A 12 -3.95 -11.80 -5.78
CA PHE A 12 -4.95 -12.25 -4.83
C PHE A 12 -5.61 -13.54 -5.31
N GLU A 13 -5.92 -14.42 -4.38
CA GLU A 13 -6.62 -15.68 -4.57
C GLU A 13 -7.85 -15.74 -3.66
N ARG A 14 -8.79 -16.63 -3.98
CA ARG A 14 -10.01 -16.79 -3.19
C ARG A 14 -9.75 -17.15 -1.72
N ARG A 15 -8.66 -17.86 -1.45
CA ARG A 15 -8.23 -18.22 -0.08
C ARG A 15 -7.84 -17.02 0.78
N ASP A 16 -7.57 -15.87 0.17
CA ASP A 16 -7.14 -14.65 0.88
C ASP A 16 -8.30 -13.86 1.47
N VAL A 17 -9.54 -14.15 1.03
CA VAL A 17 -10.72 -13.35 1.37
C VAL A 17 -10.95 -13.29 2.88
N ASP A 18 -10.88 -14.42 3.58
CA ASP A 18 -11.14 -14.45 5.02
C ASP A 18 -10.12 -13.61 5.81
N ALA A 19 -8.83 -13.75 5.47
CA ALA A 19 -7.77 -12.96 6.12
C ALA A 19 -7.88 -11.47 5.77
N ASN A 20 -8.14 -11.12 4.50
CA ASN A 20 -8.32 -9.73 4.10
C ASN A 20 -9.55 -9.09 4.75
N HIS A 21 -10.68 -9.83 4.84
CA HIS A 21 -11.88 -9.40 5.54
C HIS A 21 -11.60 -9.14 7.04
N ALA A 22 -10.83 -10.01 7.69
CA ALA A 22 -10.42 -9.78 9.08
C ALA A 22 -9.59 -8.50 9.23
N PHE A 23 -8.67 -8.22 8.28
CA PHE A 23 -7.85 -7.01 8.33
C PHE A 23 -8.66 -5.73 8.10
N ILE A 24 -9.57 -5.73 7.13
CA ILE A 24 -10.35 -4.53 6.80
C ILE A 24 -11.37 -4.18 7.88
N ASN A 25 -11.79 -5.17 8.67
CA ASN A 25 -12.69 -5.00 9.81
C ASN A 25 -11.96 -4.82 11.15
N ASP A 26 -10.64 -4.93 11.19
CA ASP A 26 -9.84 -4.58 12.35
C ASP A 26 -9.55 -3.07 12.36
N TYR A 27 -10.17 -2.33 13.27
CA TYR A 27 -9.99 -0.88 13.38
C TYR A 27 -8.52 -0.49 13.56
N ALA A 28 -7.73 -1.26 14.31
CA ALA A 28 -6.30 -1.00 14.47
C ALA A 28 -5.53 -1.11 13.15
N THR A 29 -5.98 -1.99 12.25
CA THR A 29 -5.42 -2.11 10.91
C THR A 29 -5.80 -0.92 10.03
N VAL A 30 -7.09 -0.56 9.96
CA VAL A 30 -7.57 0.43 8.98
C VAL A 30 -7.46 1.89 9.44
N ARG A 31 -7.36 2.13 10.75
CA ARG A 31 -7.30 3.47 11.34
C ARG A 31 -6.24 4.37 10.69
N GLY A 32 -5.09 3.81 10.37
CA GLY A 32 -3.94 4.55 9.85
C GLY A 32 -3.82 4.57 8.32
N MET A 33 -4.77 3.99 7.58
CA MET A 33 -4.69 3.91 6.12
C MET A 33 -5.96 4.34 5.38
N LEU A 34 -7.14 4.10 5.96
CA LEU A 34 -8.40 4.38 5.30
C LEU A 34 -8.75 5.87 5.43
N SER A 35 -8.79 6.60 4.32
CA SER A 35 -9.15 8.04 4.32
C SER A 35 -10.64 8.28 4.53
N GLY A 36 -11.49 7.32 4.16
CA GLY A 36 -12.94 7.40 4.32
C GLY A 36 -13.43 7.06 5.73
N ILE A 37 -14.76 6.93 5.85
CA ILE A 37 -15.40 6.49 7.08
C ILE A 37 -15.08 5.00 7.30
N PRO A 38 -14.52 4.60 8.43
CA PRO A 38 -14.29 3.19 8.75
C PRO A 38 -15.65 2.50 8.99
N PHE A 39 -16.17 1.91 7.95
CA PHE A 39 -17.41 1.15 7.99
C PHE A 39 -17.12 -0.34 7.78
N PRO A 40 -17.73 -1.25 8.55
CA PRO A 40 -17.50 -2.68 8.40
C PRO A 40 -17.86 -3.17 6.99
N ALA A 41 -16.97 -3.96 6.39
CA ALA A 41 -17.22 -4.63 5.12
C ALA A 41 -17.88 -5.98 5.35
N SER A 42 -18.85 -6.36 4.51
CA SER A 42 -19.39 -7.71 4.48
C SER A 42 -18.48 -8.66 3.73
N MET A 43 -18.69 -9.98 3.89
CA MET A 43 -17.97 -10.97 3.09
C MET A 43 -18.28 -10.82 1.60
N GLU A 44 -19.51 -10.45 1.25
CA GLU A 44 -19.93 -10.18 -0.13
C GLU A 44 -19.21 -8.97 -0.74
N ASP A 45 -18.90 -7.96 0.08
CA ASP A 45 -18.11 -6.80 -0.37
C ASP A 45 -16.67 -7.22 -0.68
N GLU A 46 -16.08 -8.10 0.15
CA GLU A 46 -14.73 -8.62 -0.07
C GLU A 46 -14.65 -9.53 -1.31
N TYR A 47 -15.65 -10.37 -1.56
CA TYR A 47 -15.69 -11.16 -2.80
C TYR A 47 -15.82 -10.26 -4.04
N ARG A 48 -16.68 -9.23 -4.01
CA ARG A 48 -16.78 -8.25 -5.09
C ARG A 48 -15.49 -7.47 -5.31
N TRP A 49 -14.83 -7.08 -4.21
CA TRP A 49 -13.52 -6.44 -4.28
C TRP A 49 -12.49 -7.36 -4.94
N LEU A 50 -12.41 -8.64 -4.54
CA LEU A 50 -11.50 -9.62 -5.13
C LEU A 50 -11.72 -9.78 -6.63
N GLU A 51 -12.96 -9.91 -7.08
CA GLU A 51 -13.31 -10.02 -8.51
C GLU A 51 -12.79 -8.82 -9.32
N GLN A 52 -12.74 -7.65 -8.71
CA GLN A 52 -12.19 -6.45 -9.33
C GLN A 52 -10.65 -6.49 -9.41
N GLN A 53 -9.97 -7.15 -8.47
CA GLN A 53 -8.52 -7.24 -8.47
C GLN A 53 -7.97 -8.26 -9.48
N THR A 54 -8.77 -9.21 -9.91
CA THR A 54 -8.37 -10.25 -10.88
C THR A 54 -8.41 -9.80 -12.34
N SER A 55 -8.82 -8.57 -12.62
CA SER A 55 -8.95 -8.06 -13.99
C SER A 55 -7.74 -7.22 -14.39
N TYR A 56 -6.97 -7.69 -15.40
CA TYR A 56 -5.87 -6.94 -16.02
C TYR A 56 -6.27 -5.59 -16.66
N SER A 57 -7.58 -5.31 -16.74
CA SER A 57 -8.09 -4.24 -17.60
C SER A 57 -8.29 -2.88 -16.93
N ARG A 58 -8.05 -2.74 -15.61
CA ARG A 58 -8.48 -1.54 -14.87
C ARG A 58 -7.38 -0.56 -14.46
N GLY A 59 -6.11 -0.86 -14.74
CA GLY A 59 -4.99 0.05 -14.40
C GLY A 59 -4.70 0.15 -12.90
N GLU A 60 -5.34 -0.67 -12.07
CA GLU A 60 -5.01 -0.86 -10.66
C GLU A 60 -4.17 -2.12 -10.51
N TYR A 61 -3.05 -2.00 -9.79
CA TYR A 61 -2.12 -3.10 -9.61
C TYR A 61 -2.04 -3.40 -8.11
N GLN A 62 -2.82 -4.39 -7.67
CA GLN A 62 -2.86 -4.79 -6.26
C GLN A 62 -2.21 -6.16 -6.08
N PHE A 63 -1.39 -6.27 -5.04
CA PHE A 63 -0.69 -7.49 -4.67
C PHE A 63 -1.10 -7.94 -3.27
N ALA A 64 -1.32 -9.23 -3.13
CA ALA A 64 -1.29 -9.91 -1.86
C ALA A 64 0.16 -9.98 -1.38
N VAL A 65 0.39 -9.61 -0.13
CA VAL A 65 1.67 -9.79 0.57
C VAL A 65 1.57 -11.07 1.36
N GLU A 66 2.35 -12.07 0.97
CA GLU A 66 2.36 -13.40 1.59
C GLU A 66 3.74 -13.67 2.20
N ASP A 67 3.78 -14.20 3.42
CA ASP A 67 5.04 -14.68 4.00
C ASP A 67 5.42 -16.08 3.47
N PHE A 68 6.57 -16.61 3.88
CA PHE A 68 7.02 -17.92 3.44
C PHE A 68 6.36 -19.10 4.17
N GLU A 69 5.51 -18.83 5.16
CA GLU A 69 4.63 -19.82 5.78
C GLU A 69 3.33 -20.00 5.00
N GLY A 70 3.07 -19.09 4.05
CA GLY A 70 1.89 -19.10 3.17
C GLY A 70 0.73 -18.24 3.69
N ASP A 71 0.96 -17.47 4.74
CA ASP A 71 -0.05 -16.58 5.31
C ASP A 71 -0.14 -15.27 4.54
N LEU A 72 -1.37 -14.82 4.29
CA LEU A 72 -1.62 -13.45 3.86
C LEU A 72 -1.32 -12.51 5.03
N VAL A 73 -0.27 -11.69 4.92
CA VAL A 73 0.14 -10.75 5.97
C VAL A 73 -0.32 -9.32 5.69
N GLY A 74 -0.77 -9.05 4.46
CA GLY A 74 -1.24 -7.74 4.05
C GLY A 74 -1.45 -7.61 2.55
N ARG A 75 -1.54 -6.38 2.10
CA ARG A 75 -1.64 -6.02 0.68
C ARG A 75 -0.90 -4.73 0.37
N CYS A 76 -0.45 -4.58 -0.87
CA CYS A 76 0.11 -3.32 -1.36
C CYS A 76 -0.19 -3.16 -2.85
N GLY A 77 -0.12 -1.94 -3.35
CA GLY A 77 -0.37 -1.73 -4.78
C GLY A 77 -0.38 -0.27 -5.19
N VAL A 78 -0.67 -0.08 -6.47
CA VAL A 78 -0.91 1.21 -7.10
C VAL A 78 -2.39 1.55 -6.94
N THR A 79 -2.70 2.66 -6.28
CA THR A 79 -4.07 3.10 -6.00
C THR A 79 -4.55 4.17 -6.98
N ARG A 80 -3.62 4.91 -7.56
CA ARG A 80 -3.88 5.91 -8.60
C ARG A 80 -2.72 5.96 -9.57
N LEU A 81 -3.01 6.05 -10.86
CA LEU A 81 -2.00 6.01 -11.91
C LEU A 81 -2.25 7.10 -12.96
N ASP A 82 -1.21 7.88 -13.25
CA ASP A 82 -1.17 8.85 -14.32
C ASP A 82 -0.06 8.44 -15.32
N TRP A 83 -0.47 7.76 -16.36
CA TRP A 83 0.44 7.28 -17.40
C TRP A 83 1.13 8.42 -18.17
N LYS A 84 0.42 9.52 -18.43
CA LYS A 84 0.99 10.65 -19.17
C LYS A 84 2.18 11.24 -18.42
N ASN A 85 2.04 11.43 -17.12
CA ASN A 85 3.08 12.03 -16.29
C ASN A 85 3.99 10.98 -15.65
N ARG A 86 3.70 9.68 -15.84
CA ARG A 86 4.44 8.55 -15.26
C ARG A 86 4.52 8.64 -13.72
N VAL A 87 3.41 8.99 -13.10
CA VAL A 87 3.27 9.19 -11.66
C VAL A 87 2.25 8.19 -11.11
N ALA A 88 2.56 7.55 -9.99
CA ALA A 88 1.62 6.69 -9.28
C ALA A 88 1.52 7.06 -7.80
N GLU A 89 0.34 6.84 -7.22
CA GLU A 89 0.13 6.81 -5.78
C GLU A 89 0.08 5.36 -5.32
N LEU A 90 0.83 5.08 -4.24
CA LEU A 90 0.96 3.73 -3.69
C LEU A 90 0.23 3.62 -2.36
N GLY A 91 -0.27 2.42 -2.07
CA GLY A 91 -0.86 2.07 -0.80
C GLY A 91 -0.29 0.76 -0.27
N ILE A 92 -0.25 0.64 1.07
CA ILE A 92 0.13 -0.59 1.76
C ILE A 92 -0.70 -0.76 3.02
N MET A 93 -1.09 -1.99 3.29
CA MET A 93 -1.72 -2.43 4.53
C MET A 93 -1.03 -3.70 5.02
N ILE A 94 -0.61 -3.70 6.28
CA ILE A 94 -0.15 -4.90 6.99
C ILE A 94 -1.09 -5.15 8.15
N GLY A 95 -1.64 -6.35 8.21
CA GLY A 95 -2.52 -6.78 9.30
C GLY A 95 -1.84 -6.62 10.66
N THR A 96 -2.59 -6.19 11.67
CA THR A 96 -2.06 -5.90 13.02
C THR A 96 -1.19 -7.03 13.59
N PRO A 97 -1.54 -8.34 13.44
CA PRO A 97 -0.72 -9.43 13.98
C PRO A 97 0.68 -9.57 13.32
N TYR A 98 0.86 -8.97 12.14
CA TYR A 98 2.08 -9.12 11.32
C TYR A 98 2.96 -7.87 11.32
N ARG A 99 2.59 -6.82 12.05
CA ARG A 99 3.35 -5.58 12.14
C ARG A 99 4.64 -5.74 12.93
N GLY A 100 5.61 -4.86 12.68
CA GLY A 100 6.90 -4.85 13.39
C GLY A 100 7.90 -5.91 12.90
N ARG A 101 7.54 -6.77 11.94
CA ARG A 101 8.39 -7.85 11.43
C ARG A 101 9.19 -7.49 10.15
N GLY A 102 9.10 -6.25 9.67
CA GLY A 102 9.79 -5.81 8.45
C GLY A 102 9.00 -6.02 7.16
N TYR A 103 7.88 -6.73 7.19
CA TYR A 103 7.07 -7.07 6.00
C TYR A 103 6.63 -5.84 5.20
N GLY A 104 6.17 -4.78 5.88
CA GLY A 104 5.76 -3.55 5.21
C GLY A 104 6.89 -2.85 4.46
N SER A 105 8.09 -2.84 5.03
CA SER A 105 9.26 -2.22 4.40
C SER A 105 9.70 -3.00 3.16
N GLU A 106 9.75 -4.33 3.24
CA GLU A 106 10.12 -5.16 2.11
C GLU A 106 9.05 -5.15 1.01
N ALA A 107 7.76 -5.18 1.38
CA ALA A 107 6.67 -5.05 0.41
C ALA A 107 6.74 -3.73 -0.36
N MET A 108 7.06 -2.63 0.31
CA MET A 108 7.24 -1.33 -0.34
C MET A 108 8.47 -1.30 -1.26
N GLU A 109 9.58 -1.92 -0.86
CA GLU A 109 10.78 -2.05 -1.70
C GLU A 109 10.46 -2.80 -3.01
N LEU A 110 9.79 -3.96 -2.91
CA LEU A 110 9.39 -4.77 -4.08
C LEU A 110 8.39 -4.03 -4.97
N LEU A 111 7.40 -3.35 -4.38
CA LEU A 111 6.43 -2.55 -5.13
C LEU A 111 7.09 -1.38 -5.86
N CYS A 112 8.03 -0.68 -5.23
CA CYS A 112 8.79 0.39 -5.89
C CYS A 112 9.62 -0.15 -7.05
N ALA A 113 10.28 -1.31 -6.87
CA ALA A 113 11.05 -1.95 -7.94
C ALA A 113 10.14 -2.32 -9.12
N PHE A 114 8.96 -2.89 -8.87
CA PHE A 114 7.95 -3.15 -9.89
C PHE A 114 7.55 -1.88 -10.64
N CYS A 115 7.18 -0.81 -9.91
CA CYS A 115 6.74 0.44 -10.51
C CYS A 115 7.82 1.10 -11.38
N PHE A 116 9.09 1.11 -10.94
CA PHE A 116 10.17 1.74 -11.69
C PHE A 116 10.66 0.89 -12.86
N ARG A 117 10.77 -0.43 -12.68
CA ARG A 117 11.41 -1.31 -13.67
C ARG A 117 10.43 -1.85 -14.71
N GLU A 118 9.23 -2.28 -14.25
CA GLU A 118 8.25 -2.91 -15.14
C GLU A 118 7.25 -1.90 -15.71
N MET A 119 6.77 -0.95 -14.87
CA MET A 119 5.82 0.08 -15.31
C MET A 119 6.52 1.32 -15.89
N ASN A 120 7.86 1.43 -15.79
CA ASN A 120 8.62 2.58 -16.25
C ASN A 120 8.11 3.92 -15.68
N LEU A 121 7.67 3.92 -14.42
CA LEU A 121 7.20 5.14 -13.76
C LEU A 121 8.38 6.05 -13.38
N HIS A 122 8.12 7.36 -13.30
CA HIS A 122 9.11 8.37 -12.95
C HIS A 122 9.03 8.76 -11.47
N LYS A 123 7.80 8.86 -10.93
CA LYS A 123 7.56 9.33 -9.56
C LYS A 123 6.52 8.46 -8.87
N LEU A 124 6.82 8.07 -7.65
CA LEU A 124 5.89 7.37 -6.75
C LEU A 124 5.54 8.27 -5.59
N LYS A 125 4.27 8.32 -5.21
CA LYS A 125 3.75 9.17 -4.14
C LYS A 125 3.05 8.31 -3.11
N VAL A 126 3.08 8.77 -1.86
CA VAL A 126 2.27 8.25 -0.76
C VAL A 126 1.72 9.39 0.08
N SER A 127 0.50 9.22 0.57
CA SER A 127 -0.16 10.13 1.49
C SER A 127 -0.34 9.41 2.83
N VAL A 128 0.21 9.97 3.91
CA VAL A 128 0.28 9.29 5.21
C VAL A 128 -0.29 10.19 6.30
N PHE A 129 -1.18 9.65 7.13
CA PHE A 129 -1.67 10.39 8.29
C PHE A 129 -0.53 10.70 9.25
N ALA A 130 -0.41 11.95 9.69
CA ALA A 130 0.74 12.42 10.48
C ALA A 130 0.95 11.62 11.78
N PHE A 131 -0.12 11.09 12.36
CA PHE A 131 -0.03 10.23 13.55
C PHE A 131 0.51 8.81 13.26
N ASN A 132 0.58 8.39 11.99
CA ASN A 132 1.08 7.07 11.61
C ASN A 132 2.60 7.11 11.38
N GLU A 133 3.35 7.41 12.44
CA GLU A 133 4.81 7.52 12.38
C GLU A 133 5.50 6.25 11.89
N ALA A 134 4.90 5.07 12.16
CA ALA A 134 5.46 3.80 11.70
C ALA A 134 5.45 3.70 10.17
N ALA A 135 4.36 4.15 9.52
CA ALA A 135 4.28 4.21 8.07
C ALA A 135 5.24 5.26 7.50
N ILE A 136 5.33 6.44 8.13
CA ILE A 136 6.27 7.50 7.69
C ILE A 136 7.70 6.95 7.71
N ARG A 137 8.14 6.34 8.81
CA ARG A 137 9.48 5.71 8.90
C ARG A 137 9.67 4.60 7.86
N CYS A 138 8.63 3.81 7.59
CA CYS A 138 8.69 2.77 6.56
C CYS A 138 8.97 3.37 5.18
N TYR A 139 8.28 4.44 4.81
CA TYR A 139 8.48 5.10 3.53
C TYR A 139 9.83 5.81 3.44
N GLU A 140 10.24 6.55 4.48
CA GLU A 140 11.55 7.21 4.52
C GLU A 140 12.70 6.21 4.39
N LYS A 141 12.60 5.02 5.05
CA LYS A 141 13.56 3.92 4.89
C LYS A 141 13.61 3.39 3.45
N ASN A 142 12.51 3.47 2.72
CA ASN A 142 12.41 3.09 1.32
C ASN A 142 12.74 4.25 0.34
N GLY A 143 13.40 5.30 0.81
CA GLY A 143 13.89 6.38 -0.04
C GLY A 143 12.82 7.40 -0.46
N PHE A 144 11.66 7.40 0.19
CA PHE A 144 10.70 8.49 0.02
C PHE A 144 11.15 9.70 0.82
N VAL A 145 10.99 10.88 0.23
CA VAL A 145 11.27 12.17 0.87
C VAL A 145 9.98 12.97 1.03
N ARG A 146 9.88 13.78 2.06
CA ARG A 146 8.70 14.62 2.30
C ARG A 146 8.63 15.73 1.27
N GLU A 147 7.45 15.92 0.65
CA GLU A 147 7.15 17.01 -0.28
C GLU A 147 6.26 18.08 0.34
N GLY A 148 5.48 17.74 1.37
CA GLY A 148 4.58 18.71 2.00
C GLY A 148 3.70 18.10 3.09
N VAL A 149 2.85 18.95 3.65
CA VAL A 149 1.85 18.58 4.66
C VAL A 149 0.54 19.27 4.31
N CYS A 150 -0.52 18.47 4.15
CA CYS A 150 -1.89 18.96 4.10
C CYS A 150 -2.42 19.06 5.53
N ARG A 151 -2.68 20.27 6.00
CA ARG A 151 -3.12 20.50 7.37
C ARG A 151 -4.60 20.19 7.51
N GLN A 152 -4.97 19.52 8.63
CA GLN A 152 -6.35 19.22 8.99
C GLN A 152 -7.15 18.54 7.86
N GLU A 153 -6.48 17.66 7.12
CA GLU A 153 -6.99 17.06 5.88
C GLU A 153 -8.01 15.95 6.14
N ILE A 154 -7.88 15.25 7.26
CA ILE A 154 -8.79 14.15 7.60
C ILE A 154 -9.34 14.30 9.01
N PHE A 155 -10.56 13.77 9.22
CA PHE A 155 -11.17 13.67 10.54
C PHE A 155 -11.05 12.23 11.05
N ARG A 156 -10.35 12.05 12.19
CA ARG A 156 -10.13 10.74 12.80
C ARG A 156 -10.13 10.84 14.31
N ASP A 157 -10.82 9.91 14.99
CA ASP A 157 -10.91 9.85 16.45
C ASP A 157 -11.38 11.18 17.08
N GLY A 158 -12.36 11.82 16.45
CA GLY A 158 -12.92 13.09 16.97
C GLY A 158 -12.07 14.33 16.71
N GLN A 159 -10.98 14.24 15.92
CA GLN A 159 -10.06 15.34 15.66
C GLN A 159 -9.67 15.43 14.18
N TYR A 160 -9.38 16.63 13.71
CA TYR A 160 -8.73 16.84 12.43
C TYR A 160 -7.24 16.50 12.53
N GLN A 161 -6.75 15.77 11.55
CA GLN A 161 -5.37 15.29 11.48
C GLN A 161 -4.72 15.76 10.19
N ASP A 162 -3.41 16.00 10.25
CA ASP A 162 -2.61 16.35 9.09
C ASP A 162 -2.28 15.11 8.25
N VAL A 163 -2.03 15.32 6.95
CA VAL A 163 -1.52 14.30 6.03
C VAL A 163 -0.16 14.73 5.51
N VAL A 164 0.84 13.88 5.70
CA VAL A 164 2.20 14.06 5.18
C VAL A 164 2.25 13.47 3.77
N LEU A 165 2.72 14.26 2.82
CA LEU A 165 2.96 13.87 1.44
C LEU A 165 4.42 13.49 1.28
N LEU A 166 4.69 12.27 0.79
CA LEU A 166 6.04 11.83 0.48
C LEU A 166 6.11 11.32 -0.96
N ALA A 167 7.29 11.45 -1.57
CA ALA A 167 7.54 10.94 -2.91
C ALA A 167 8.92 10.31 -3.04
N ARG A 168 9.02 9.38 -3.97
CA ARG A 168 10.27 8.78 -4.42
C ARG A 168 10.36 8.87 -5.94
N PHE A 169 11.52 9.23 -6.47
CA PHE A 169 11.78 9.32 -7.89
C PHE A 169 12.58 8.11 -8.39
N ALA A 170 12.36 7.73 -9.64
CA ALA A 170 13.23 6.80 -10.30
C ALA A 170 14.67 7.37 -10.32
N GLU A 171 15.64 6.54 -9.99
CA GLU A 171 17.04 6.92 -10.18
C GLU A 171 17.28 7.17 -11.67
N ASN A 172 17.72 8.37 -12.03
CA ASN A 172 18.10 8.70 -13.40
C ASN A 172 19.37 7.92 -13.72
N ASN A 173 19.23 6.71 -14.26
CA ASN A 173 20.30 6.05 -14.98
C ASN A 173 20.50 6.76 -16.32
N VAL A 174 20.85 8.04 -16.29
CA VAL A 174 21.45 8.70 -17.44
C VAL A 174 22.87 8.15 -17.54
N LYS A 175 23.03 7.04 -18.26
CA LYS A 175 24.32 6.71 -18.80
C LYS A 175 24.65 7.81 -19.81
N THR A 176 25.48 8.76 -19.40
CA THR A 176 26.22 9.63 -20.31
C THR A 176 27.12 8.79 -21.20
#